data_82fd56328c607bd8f67bebd28a018733
#
_entry.id   82fd56328c607bd8f67bebd28a018733
#
_cell.length_a   1.000
_cell.length_b   1.000
_cell.length_c   1.000
_cell.angle_alpha   90.00
_cell.angle_beta   90.00
_cell.angle_gamma   90.00
#
_symmetry.space_group_name_H-M   'P 1'
#
loop_
_entity.id
_entity.type
_entity.pdbx_description
1 polymer ?
#
loop_
_entity_poly.entity_id
_entity_poly.type
_entity_poly.pdbx_seq_one_letter_code
_entity_poly.pdbx_strand_id
1 'polypeptide(L)'
;EEWIAALDSATGLPARHETMFGSPWIRSQNVEPLYPPGLTQPPLILPFDYNVIWGFSGGPHGAWDQVGARAALDFAPGSLEAGCVRSNAWVVAAAPGLAVRSGNGYLVQDLDGDGFEQTGWTLLYMHIESRDRVSVGEVVKPGDRIGHPSCEGGISTGTHVHIARRFNGEW
;
A
#
# COMPACT_ATOMS: atom_id res chain seq x y z
N GLU A 1 -27.91 -6.44 8.35
CA GLU A 1 -28.81 -6.21 7.19
C GLU A 1 -29.79 -5.05 7.42
N GLU A 2 -30.41 -4.93 8.60
CA GLU A 2 -31.41 -3.89 8.92
C GLU A 2 -30.86 -2.45 8.82
N TRP A 3 -29.64 -2.19 9.25
CA TRP A 3 -29.07 -0.85 9.19
C TRP A 3 -28.71 -0.42 7.75
N ILE A 4 -28.34 -1.36 6.87
CA ILE A 4 -28.13 -1.10 5.43
C ILE A 4 -29.43 -0.72 4.76
N ALA A 5 -30.53 -1.44 5.06
CA ALA A 5 -31.85 -1.11 4.54
C ALA A 5 -32.35 0.25 5.03
N ALA A 6 -32.09 0.59 6.30
CA ALA A 6 -32.43 1.91 6.85
C ALA A 6 -31.60 3.05 6.20
N LEU A 7 -30.33 2.80 5.92
CA LEU A 7 -29.47 3.76 5.23
C LEU A 7 -29.90 3.95 3.77
N ASP A 8 -30.30 2.86 3.10
CA ASP A 8 -30.78 2.89 1.71
C ASP A 8 -32.07 3.71 1.59
N SER A 9 -33.04 3.49 2.47
CA SER A 9 -34.29 4.25 2.49
C SER A 9 -34.09 5.75 2.79
N ALA A 10 -33.07 6.08 3.58
CA ALA A 10 -32.83 7.47 4.00
C ALA A 10 -31.98 8.27 2.99
N THR A 11 -31.07 7.63 2.27
CA THR A 11 -30.05 8.34 1.47
C THR A 11 -30.00 7.93 0.01
N GLY A 12 -30.53 6.79 -0.38
CA GLY A 12 -30.37 6.19 -1.71
C GLY A 12 -28.90 5.90 -2.08
N LEU A 13 -27.97 5.97 -1.11
CA LEU A 13 -26.55 5.73 -1.34
C LEU A 13 -26.24 4.30 -1.74
N PRO A 14 -26.83 3.25 -1.11
CA PRO A 14 -26.60 1.86 -1.54
C PRO A 14 -27.06 1.60 -2.97
N ALA A 15 -28.22 2.13 -3.39
CA ALA A 15 -28.70 1.99 -4.77
C ALA A 15 -27.77 2.70 -5.77
N ARG A 16 -27.25 3.87 -5.41
CA ARG A 16 -26.22 4.57 -6.21
C ARG A 16 -24.92 3.78 -6.25
N HIS A 17 -24.49 3.25 -5.12
CA HIS A 17 -23.31 2.40 -5.05
C HIS A 17 -23.46 1.16 -5.93
N GLU A 18 -24.60 0.49 -5.87
CA GLU A 18 -24.87 -0.68 -6.70
C GLU A 18 -24.95 -0.33 -8.20
N THR A 19 -25.48 0.84 -8.54
CA THR A 19 -25.49 1.33 -9.92
C THR A 19 -24.08 1.62 -10.45
N MET A 20 -23.22 2.17 -9.62
CA MET A 20 -21.84 2.53 -9.99
C MET A 20 -20.89 1.34 -10.01
N PHE A 21 -21.03 0.43 -9.05
CA PHE A 21 -20.05 -0.63 -8.80
C PHE A 21 -20.61 -2.06 -8.98
N GLY A 22 -21.90 -2.19 -9.33
CA GLY A 22 -22.59 -3.47 -9.42
C GLY A 22 -22.98 -4.05 -8.05
N SER A 23 -23.77 -5.12 -8.06
CA SER A 23 -24.21 -5.79 -6.84
C SER A 23 -23.01 -6.34 -6.04
N PRO A 24 -22.92 -6.07 -4.73
CA PRO A 24 -21.88 -6.64 -3.87
C PRO A 24 -21.82 -8.17 -3.91
N TRP A 25 -22.97 -8.83 -4.06
CA TRP A 25 -23.07 -10.28 -4.18
C TRP A 25 -22.48 -10.81 -5.47
N ILE A 26 -22.77 -10.13 -6.60
CA ILE A 26 -22.21 -10.51 -7.90
C ILE A 26 -20.69 -10.29 -7.89
N ARG A 27 -20.22 -9.20 -7.30
CA ARG A 27 -18.78 -8.94 -7.17
C ARG A 27 -18.06 -9.98 -6.31
N SER A 28 -18.68 -10.42 -5.21
CA SER A 28 -18.08 -11.44 -4.33
C SER A 28 -18.04 -12.84 -4.95
N GLN A 29 -18.90 -13.11 -5.92
CA GLN A 29 -18.96 -14.38 -6.63
C GLN A 29 -18.18 -14.36 -7.95
N ASN A 30 -17.86 -13.19 -8.45
CA ASN A 30 -17.08 -13.03 -9.68
C ASN A 30 -15.60 -13.28 -9.36
N VAL A 31 -15.10 -14.43 -9.72
CA VAL A 31 -13.67 -14.79 -9.66
C VAL A 31 -12.86 -14.20 -10.83
N GLU A 32 -13.49 -13.41 -11.68
CA GLU A 32 -12.81 -12.67 -12.73
C GLU A 32 -11.81 -11.68 -12.11
N PRO A 33 -10.65 -11.48 -12.72
CA PRO A 33 -9.69 -10.53 -12.20
C PRO A 33 -10.32 -9.14 -12.05
N LEU A 34 -10.17 -8.52 -10.90
CA LEU A 34 -10.63 -7.16 -10.59
C LEU A 34 -10.02 -6.10 -11.53
N TYR A 35 -9.16 -6.52 -12.44
CA TYR A 35 -8.46 -5.67 -13.36
C TYR A 35 -9.05 -5.76 -14.77
N PRO A 36 -9.22 -4.64 -15.46
CA PRO A 36 -9.70 -4.65 -16.83
C PRO A 36 -8.76 -5.45 -17.74
N PRO A 37 -9.29 -6.11 -18.78
CA PRO A 37 -8.47 -6.78 -19.78
C PRO A 37 -7.43 -5.83 -20.38
N GLY A 38 -6.18 -6.26 -20.45
CA GLY A 38 -5.09 -5.46 -21.00
C GLY A 38 -4.47 -4.45 -20.04
N LEU A 39 -4.86 -4.44 -18.75
CA LEU A 39 -4.22 -3.60 -17.75
C LEU A 39 -2.73 -3.96 -17.63
N THR A 40 -1.88 -2.99 -17.89
CA THR A 40 -0.43 -3.12 -17.71
C THR A 40 -0.03 -2.69 -16.31
N GLN A 41 0.68 -3.55 -15.62
CA GLN A 41 1.24 -3.21 -14.31
C GLN A 41 2.48 -2.33 -14.49
N PRO A 42 2.65 -1.27 -13.68
CA PRO A 42 3.87 -0.47 -13.72
C PRO A 42 5.09 -1.32 -13.33
N PRO A 43 6.25 -1.10 -13.97
CA PRO A 43 7.47 -1.74 -13.53
C PRO A 43 7.84 -1.22 -12.13
N LEU A 44 8.16 -2.13 -11.22
CA LEU A 44 8.60 -1.82 -9.87
C LEU A 44 10.05 -2.30 -9.67
N ILE A 45 10.85 -1.50 -8.98
CA ILE A 45 12.12 -1.94 -8.39
C ILE A 45 11.89 -2.41 -6.94
N LEU A 46 12.86 -3.09 -6.36
CA LEU A 46 12.82 -3.42 -4.93
C LEU A 46 12.90 -2.14 -4.08
N PRO A 47 12.19 -2.07 -2.93
CA PRO A 47 12.06 -0.85 -2.14
C PRO A 47 13.28 -0.57 -1.24
N PHE A 48 14.50 -0.85 -1.71
CA PHE A 48 15.75 -0.59 -1.00
C PHE A 48 16.90 -0.33 -1.98
N ASP A 49 17.98 0.28 -1.49
CA ASP A 49 19.13 0.69 -2.30
C ASP A 49 19.72 -0.48 -3.09
N TYR A 50 20.25 -0.18 -4.30
CA TYR A 50 21.00 -1.14 -5.09
C TYR A 50 22.26 -1.61 -4.35
N ASN A 51 22.66 -2.85 -4.62
CA ASN A 51 23.86 -3.47 -4.06
C ASN A 51 23.85 -3.68 -2.53
N VAL A 52 22.70 -3.56 -1.90
CA VAL A 52 22.50 -3.98 -0.50
C VAL A 52 21.67 -5.26 -0.45
N ILE A 53 21.92 -6.07 0.54
CA ILE A 53 21.19 -7.33 0.74
C ILE A 53 20.15 -7.12 1.84
N TRP A 54 18.87 -7.28 1.49
CA TRP A 54 17.77 -7.36 2.43
C TRP A 54 17.17 -8.76 2.41
N GLY A 55 16.69 -9.21 3.56
CA GLY A 55 15.94 -10.46 3.65
C GLY A 55 14.51 -10.27 3.18
N PHE A 56 13.98 -11.23 2.42
CA PHE A 56 12.54 -11.35 2.19
C PHE A 56 11.93 -11.94 3.47
N SER A 57 11.28 -11.10 4.27
CA SER A 57 10.87 -11.44 5.63
C SER A 57 9.41 -11.82 5.77
N GLY A 58 8.58 -11.48 4.79
CA GLY A 58 7.16 -11.84 4.82
C GLY A 58 6.43 -11.65 3.50
N GLY A 59 5.44 -12.47 3.27
CA GLY A 59 4.52 -12.32 2.16
C GLY A 59 4.13 -13.62 1.47
N PRO A 60 3.14 -13.60 0.55
CA PRO A 60 2.14 -12.54 0.43
C PRO A 60 1.15 -12.53 1.61
N HIS A 61 0.81 -11.36 2.11
CA HIS A 61 -0.12 -11.17 3.23
C HIS A 61 -1.01 -9.93 3.05
N GLY A 62 -1.88 -9.64 4.03
CA GLY A 62 -2.81 -8.50 3.95
C GLY A 62 -2.08 -7.17 3.83
N ALA A 63 -2.59 -6.29 2.96
CA ALA A 63 -1.94 -5.03 2.63
C ALA A 63 -2.08 -3.97 3.73
N TRP A 64 -3.22 -3.92 4.41
CA TRP A 64 -3.51 -2.96 5.48
C TRP A 64 -3.89 -3.62 6.79
N ASP A 65 -4.49 -4.80 6.73
CA ASP A 65 -4.94 -5.59 7.87
C ASP A 65 -4.82 -7.08 7.52
N GLN A 66 -5.21 -7.95 8.42
CA GLN A 66 -5.19 -9.41 8.23
C GLN A 66 -6.27 -9.93 7.27
N VAL A 67 -7.08 -9.04 6.71
CA VAL A 67 -8.21 -9.35 5.84
C VAL A 67 -7.98 -8.84 4.41
N GLY A 68 -8.64 -9.45 3.44
CA GLY A 68 -8.62 -9.04 2.03
C GLY A 68 -7.53 -9.73 1.21
N ALA A 69 -7.15 -9.08 0.10
CA ALA A 69 -6.15 -9.60 -0.81
C ALA A 69 -4.75 -9.65 -0.20
N ARG A 70 -4.01 -10.69 -0.52
CA ARG A 70 -2.60 -10.85 -0.10
C ARG A 70 -1.68 -10.04 -1.02
N ALA A 71 -1.79 -8.73 -0.94
CA ALA A 71 -1.12 -7.79 -1.85
C ALA A 71 0.23 -7.26 -1.33
N ALA A 72 0.62 -7.64 -0.12
CA ALA A 72 1.82 -7.13 0.54
C ALA A 72 2.97 -8.11 0.59
N LEU A 73 4.17 -7.55 0.57
CA LEU A 73 5.46 -8.23 0.76
C LEU A 73 6.30 -7.45 1.77
N ASP A 74 7.08 -8.16 2.59
CA ASP A 74 7.98 -7.55 3.57
C ASP A 74 9.44 -7.80 3.24
N PHE A 75 10.25 -6.75 3.44
CA PHE A 75 11.70 -6.81 3.29
C PHE A 75 12.37 -6.20 4.52
N ALA A 76 13.35 -6.90 5.09
CA ALA A 76 14.09 -6.47 6.27
C ALA A 76 15.56 -6.23 5.95
N PRO A 77 16.15 -5.11 6.38
CA PRO A 77 17.60 -4.93 6.32
C PRO A 77 18.29 -5.93 7.25
N GLY A 78 19.52 -6.32 6.90
CA GLY A 78 20.34 -7.13 7.79
C GLY A 78 20.57 -6.40 9.13
N SER A 79 20.39 -7.12 10.24
CA SER A 79 20.69 -6.64 11.60
C SER A 79 21.35 -7.74 12.42
N LEU A 80 22.23 -7.36 13.34
CA LEU A 80 22.80 -8.25 14.34
C LEU A 80 21.87 -8.47 15.52
N GLU A 81 20.88 -7.60 15.69
CA GLU A 81 19.89 -7.63 16.76
C GLU A 81 18.53 -7.96 16.20
N ALA A 82 17.77 -8.77 16.93
CA ALA A 82 16.38 -9.10 16.57
C ALA A 82 15.40 -8.04 17.10
N GLY A 83 14.22 -7.97 16.49
CA GLY A 83 13.14 -7.10 16.93
C GLY A 83 13.17 -5.71 16.31
N CYS A 84 12.55 -4.75 17.01
CA CYS A 84 12.40 -3.38 16.54
C CYS A 84 13.63 -2.55 16.85
N VAL A 85 14.67 -2.70 16.06
CA VAL A 85 15.91 -1.93 16.20
C VAL A 85 15.93 -0.76 15.22
N ARG A 86 16.55 0.35 15.64
CA ARG A 86 16.72 1.51 14.76
C ARG A 86 17.66 1.16 13.60
N SER A 87 17.23 1.44 12.38
CA SER A 87 18.02 1.21 11.19
C SER A 87 18.40 2.52 10.49
N ASN A 88 19.60 2.56 9.92
CA ASN A 88 20.04 3.63 9.04
C ASN A 88 19.98 3.21 7.55
N ALA A 89 19.47 2.01 7.26
CA ALA A 89 19.18 1.60 5.89
C ALA A 89 18.06 2.49 5.31
N TRP A 90 18.05 2.64 4.00
CA TRP A 90 17.05 3.44 3.31
C TRP A 90 16.02 2.57 2.61
N VAL A 91 14.77 2.91 2.82
CA VAL A 91 13.68 2.51 1.92
C VAL A 91 13.67 3.49 0.77
N VAL A 92 13.51 2.98 -0.44
CA VAL A 92 13.45 3.80 -1.66
C VAL A 92 12.12 3.62 -2.39
N ALA A 93 11.73 4.63 -3.14
CA ALA A 93 10.54 4.57 -3.98
C ALA A 93 10.70 3.48 -5.05
N ALA A 94 9.75 2.55 -5.13
CA ALA A 94 9.77 1.44 -6.06
C ALA A 94 9.34 1.83 -7.49
N ALA A 95 8.69 2.99 -7.66
CA ALA A 95 8.20 3.52 -8.92
C ALA A 95 8.25 5.06 -8.90
N PRO A 96 8.06 5.75 -10.05
CA PRO A 96 7.80 7.19 -10.03
C PRO A 96 6.40 7.46 -9.47
N GLY A 97 6.19 8.61 -8.81
CA GLY A 97 4.86 9.01 -8.33
C GLY A 97 4.87 10.14 -7.34
N LEU A 98 3.69 10.49 -6.86
CA LEU A 98 3.43 11.56 -5.91
C LEU A 98 3.13 10.99 -4.52
N ALA A 99 3.76 11.49 -3.47
CA ALA A 99 3.41 11.17 -2.09
C ALA A 99 2.08 11.86 -1.73
N VAL A 100 1.00 11.09 -1.62
CA VAL A 100 -0.36 11.63 -1.35
C VAL A 100 -0.77 11.51 0.11
N ARG A 101 -0.18 10.57 0.87
CA ARG A 101 -0.29 10.47 2.33
C ARG A 101 1.04 10.09 2.94
N SER A 102 1.38 10.71 4.08
CA SER A 102 2.58 10.40 4.85
C SER A 102 2.30 10.67 6.33
N GLY A 103 2.44 9.66 7.17
CA GLY A 103 2.20 9.80 8.61
C GLY A 103 2.10 8.46 9.31
N ASN A 104 2.22 8.45 10.64
CA ASN A 104 2.00 7.26 11.48
C ASN A 104 2.65 5.97 10.95
N GLY A 105 3.89 6.06 10.47
CA GLY A 105 4.64 4.91 9.97
C GLY A 105 4.25 4.43 8.56
N TYR A 106 3.49 5.18 7.79
CA TYR A 106 3.14 4.83 6.41
C TYR A 106 3.41 5.97 5.42
N LEU A 107 3.57 5.59 4.16
CA LEU A 107 3.61 6.45 2.99
C LEU A 107 2.72 5.82 1.91
N VAL A 108 1.85 6.63 1.30
CA VAL A 108 1.08 6.25 0.11
C VAL A 108 1.58 7.06 -1.07
N GLN A 109 1.96 6.35 -2.12
CA GLN A 109 2.49 6.90 -3.35
C GLN A 109 1.50 6.63 -4.49
N ASP A 110 1.01 7.68 -5.09
CA ASP A 110 0.15 7.67 -6.27
C ASP A 110 1.04 7.67 -7.52
N LEU A 111 0.86 6.69 -8.42
CA LEU A 111 1.77 6.46 -9.53
C LEU A 111 1.37 7.21 -10.82
N ASP A 112 0.12 7.60 -10.97
CA ASP A 112 -0.33 8.40 -12.12
C ASP A 112 -0.28 9.92 -11.85
N GLY A 113 -0.10 10.31 -10.58
CA GLY A 113 0.16 11.69 -10.17
C GLY A 113 -1.06 12.59 -10.19
N ASP A 114 -2.29 12.04 -10.20
CA ASP A 114 -3.53 12.80 -10.17
C ASP A 114 -3.89 13.31 -8.75
N GLY A 115 -3.20 12.81 -7.72
CA GLY A 115 -3.38 13.17 -6.32
C GLY A 115 -4.43 12.34 -5.59
N PHE A 116 -5.04 11.36 -6.23
CA PHE A 116 -6.08 10.52 -5.66
C PHE A 116 -5.63 9.06 -5.55
N GLU A 117 -5.48 8.58 -4.33
CA GLU A 117 -5.11 7.18 -4.08
C GLU A 117 -6.18 6.14 -4.46
N GLN A 118 -7.38 6.59 -4.88
CA GLN A 118 -8.50 5.74 -5.28
C GLN A 118 -8.56 5.52 -6.79
N THR A 119 -7.70 6.19 -7.56
CA THR A 119 -7.59 6.08 -9.01
C THR A 119 -6.24 5.55 -9.42
N GLY A 120 -6.16 4.82 -10.53
CA GLY A 120 -4.92 4.29 -11.04
C GLY A 120 -4.18 3.33 -10.09
N TRP A 121 -2.89 3.24 -10.28
CA TRP A 121 -2.00 2.42 -9.46
C TRP A 121 -1.44 3.21 -8.27
N THR A 122 -1.46 2.60 -7.09
CA THR A 122 -0.95 3.17 -5.86
C THR A 122 -0.06 2.17 -5.13
N LEU A 123 1.01 2.65 -4.50
CA LEU A 123 1.85 1.89 -3.58
C LEU A 123 1.64 2.36 -2.15
N LEU A 124 1.49 1.43 -1.25
CA LEU A 124 1.55 1.64 0.19
C LEU A 124 2.89 1.11 0.70
N TYR A 125 3.61 1.93 1.46
CA TYR A 125 4.75 1.51 2.26
C TYR A 125 4.36 1.65 3.73
N MET A 126 4.56 0.61 4.53
CA MET A 126 4.38 0.68 5.98
C MET A 126 5.69 0.43 6.72
N HIS A 127 5.65 0.73 8.00
CA HIS A 127 6.80 0.66 8.89
C HIS A 127 7.95 1.60 8.47
N ILE A 128 7.58 2.76 7.91
CA ILE A 128 8.53 3.84 7.60
C ILE A 128 8.68 4.74 8.81
N GLU A 129 9.89 4.84 9.37
CA GLU A 129 10.20 5.72 10.50
C GLU A 129 9.79 7.17 10.21
N SER A 130 9.36 7.91 11.24
CA SER A 130 9.04 9.34 11.13
C SER A 130 10.23 10.20 10.73
N ARG A 131 11.44 9.74 11.04
CA ARG A 131 12.69 10.39 10.66
C ARG A 131 12.90 10.31 9.14
N ASP A 132 13.17 11.47 8.53
CA ASP A 132 13.53 11.61 7.11
C ASP A 132 12.50 11.00 6.13
N ARG A 133 11.26 10.79 6.60
CA ARG A 133 10.19 10.31 5.75
C ARG A 133 9.72 11.41 4.82
N VAL A 134 9.55 11.08 3.53
CA VAL A 134 9.02 11.96 2.49
C VAL A 134 7.66 12.54 2.92
N SER A 135 7.48 13.83 2.65
CA SER A 135 6.28 14.58 2.97
C SER A 135 5.22 14.47 1.88
N VAL A 136 3.97 14.72 2.24
CA VAL A 136 2.87 14.82 1.26
C VAL A 136 3.17 15.94 0.26
N GLY A 137 2.91 15.68 -1.02
CA GLY A 137 3.15 16.60 -2.13
C GLY A 137 4.53 16.46 -2.78
N GLU A 138 5.42 15.64 -2.24
CA GLU A 138 6.71 15.37 -2.88
C GLU A 138 6.57 14.36 -4.02
N VAL A 139 7.20 14.68 -5.16
CA VAL A 139 7.31 13.78 -6.32
C VAL A 139 8.60 13.00 -6.20
N VAL A 140 8.51 11.67 -6.28
CA VAL A 140 9.64 10.76 -6.16
C VAL A 140 9.84 9.96 -7.43
N LYS A 141 11.08 9.54 -7.68
CA LYS A 141 11.49 8.66 -8.77
C LYS A 141 11.96 7.32 -8.21
N PRO A 142 11.99 6.26 -9.02
CA PRO A 142 12.54 4.98 -8.58
C PRO A 142 13.96 5.15 -8.01
N GLY A 143 14.19 4.66 -6.80
CA GLY A 143 15.45 4.77 -6.09
C GLY A 143 15.62 6.02 -5.22
N ASP A 144 14.70 7.00 -5.28
CA ASP A 144 14.72 8.13 -4.34
C ASP A 144 14.42 7.63 -2.91
N ARG A 145 15.16 8.15 -1.93
CA ARG A 145 15.02 7.79 -0.53
C ARG A 145 13.73 8.34 0.04
N ILE A 146 12.89 7.47 0.60
CA ILE A 146 11.57 7.83 1.12
C ILE A 146 11.45 7.70 2.64
N GLY A 147 12.47 7.22 3.31
CA GLY A 147 12.55 7.07 4.77
C GLY A 147 13.34 5.85 5.19
N HIS A 148 13.26 5.50 6.46
CA HIS A 148 13.97 4.37 7.05
C HIS A 148 13.00 3.27 7.47
N PRO A 149 13.38 1.98 7.34
CA PRO A 149 12.56 0.89 7.86
C PRO A 149 12.52 0.93 9.38
N SER A 150 11.37 0.58 9.94
CA SER A 150 11.13 0.63 11.38
C SER A 150 10.08 -0.40 11.83
N CYS A 151 9.48 -0.17 13.00
CA CYS A 151 8.24 -0.81 13.46
C CYS A 151 7.10 0.20 13.64
N GLU A 152 7.22 1.42 13.14
CA GLU A 152 6.14 2.41 13.22
C GLU A 152 4.95 1.98 12.35
N GLY A 153 3.76 2.32 12.77
CA GLY A 153 2.53 2.11 12.00
C GLY A 153 2.09 0.65 11.89
N GLY A 154 1.20 0.23 12.77
CA GLY A 154 0.66 -1.13 12.79
C GLY A 154 1.45 -2.12 13.65
N ILE A 155 1.10 -3.40 13.53
CA ILE A 155 1.73 -4.48 14.29
C ILE A 155 3.00 -4.93 13.55
N SER A 156 4.14 -4.89 14.24
CA SER A 156 5.42 -5.37 13.72
C SER A 156 6.21 -6.05 14.83
N THR A 157 6.91 -7.12 14.52
CA THR A 157 7.80 -7.85 15.44
C THR A 157 9.27 -7.57 15.18
N GLY A 158 9.61 -6.85 14.12
CA GLY A 158 10.98 -6.52 13.75
C GLY A 158 11.04 -5.42 12.70
N THR A 159 12.18 -4.76 12.61
CA THR A 159 12.42 -3.67 11.66
C THR A 159 12.39 -4.16 10.22
N HIS A 160 11.44 -3.66 9.44
CA HIS A 160 11.28 -4.01 8.03
C HIS A 160 10.53 -2.90 7.28
N VAL A 161 10.41 -3.02 5.96
CA VAL A 161 9.43 -2.31 5.14
C VAL A 161 8.41 -3.30 4.64
N HIS A 162 7.15 -2.92 4.75
CA HIS A 162 6.01 -3.59 4.15
C HIS A 162 5.60 -2.79 2.92
N ILE A 163 5.51 -3.42 1.76
CA ILE A 163 5.08 -2.79 0.52
C ILE A 163 3.88 -3.52 -0.06
N ALA A 164 2.84 -2.77 -0.40
CA ALA A 164 1.65 -3.31 -1.05
C ALA A 164 1.26 -2.45 -2.25
N ARG A 165 0.57 -3.07 -3.22
CA ARG A 165 0.10 -2.42 -4.43
C ARG A 165 -1.40 -2.57 -4.56
N ARG A 166 -2.07 -1.51 -5.01
CA ARG A 166 -3.49 -1.54 -5.34
C ARG A 166 -3.78 -0.83 -6.66
N PHE A 167 -4.94 -1.09 -7.22
CA PHE A 167 -5.45 -0.45 -8.43
C PHE A 167 -6.89 0.02 -8.18
N ASN A 168 -7.19 1.29 -8.50
CA ASN A 168 -8.50 1.92 -8.27
C ASN A 168 -9.05 1.70 -6.86
N GLY A 169 -8.17 1.80 -5.85
CA GLY A 169 -8.54 1.63 -4.44
C GLY A 169 -8.67 0.18 -3.95
N GLU A 170 -8.50 -0.82 -4.82
CA GLU A 170 -8.61 -2.25 -4.48
C GLU A 170 -7.22 -2.92 -4.41
N TRP A 171 -7.01 -3.71 -3.33
CA TRP A 171 -5.77 -4.47 -3.09
C TRP A 171 -5.67 -5.72 -3.96
#